data_2e593890978338e8ecad5b1357ef9758
#
_entry.id   2e593890978338e8ecad5b1357ef9758
#
_cell.length_a   1.000
_cell.length_b   1.000
_cell.length_c   1.000
_cell.angle_alpha   90.00
_cell.angle_beta   90.00
_cell.angle_gamma   90.00
#
_symmetry.space_group_name_H-M   'P 1'
#
loop_
_entity.id
_entity.type
_entity.pdbx_description
1 polymer ?
#
loop_
_entity_poly.entity_id
_entity_poly.type
_entity_poly.pdbx_seq_one_letter_code
_entity_poly.pdbx_strand_id
1 'polypeptide(L)'
;MKVDPAELVGLARQSEETAADLRERWSAAARGRAVPSPAWGDQTSAAQLSAAYDQATTAAGSALAALVAALQLGADALVEAAEDVTTADESSAQLLRVPGGHGRGRS
;
A
#
# COMPACT_ATOMS: atom_id res chain seq x y z
N MET A 1 -2.25 11.40 23.02
CA MET A 1 -2.87 10.37 22.19
C MET A 1 -2.02 9.11 22.20
N LYS A 2 -2.66 7.99 22.39
CA LYS A 2 -1.94 6.73 22.45
C LYS A 2 -2.05 5.99 21.14
N VAL A 3 -0.92 5.58 20.59
CA VAL A 3 -0.88 4.84 19.34
C VAL A 3 -0.60 3.36 19.64
N ASP A 4 -1.46 2.50 19.16
CA ASP A 4 -1.31 1.06 19.36
C ASP A 4 -0.51 0.46 18.20
N PRO A 5 0.70 -0.05 18.47
CA PRO A 5 1.51 -0.65 17.39
C PRO A 5 0.80 -1.77 16.65
N ALA A 6 -0.02 -2.55 17.34
CA ALA A 6 -0.76 -3.64 16.70
C ALA A 6 -1.75 -3.11 15.67
N GLU A 7 -2.37 -1.96 15.93
CA GLU A 7 -3.27 -1.33 14.97
C GLU A 7 -2.51 -0.85 13.74
N LEU A 8 -1.32 -0.30 13.92
CA LEU A 8 -0.49 0.14 12.80
C LEU A 8 -0.10 -1.02 11.90
N VAL A 9 0.29 -2.13 12.52
CA VAL A 9 0.63 -3.34 11.77
C VAL A 9 -0.59 -3.90 11.04
N GLY A 10 -1.76 -3.83 11.67
CA GLY A 10 -3.01 -4.24 11.04
C GLY A 10 -3.34 -3.41 9.82
N LEU A 11 -3.16 -2.09 9.91
CA LEU A 11 -3.37 -1.19 8.78
C LEU A 11 -2.37 -1.48 7.65
N ALA A 12 -1.12 -1.76 8.01
CA ALA A 12 -0.10 -2.12 7.02
C ALA A 12 -0.49 -3.37 6.26
N ARG A 13 -0.97 -4.38 6.98
CA ARG A 13 -1.42 -5.62 6.35
C ARG A 13 -2.60 -5.38 5.43
N GLN A 14 -3.57 -4.57 5.86
CA GLN A 14 -4.70 -4.22 5.02
C GLN A 14 -4.26 -3.49 3.75
N SER A 15 -3.30 -2.59 3.88
CA SER A 15 -2.77 -1.85 2.72
C SER A 15 -2.10 -2.78 1.73
N GLU A 16 -1.35 -3.74 2.23
CA GLU A 16 -0.68 -4.73 1.38
C GLU A 16 -1.68 -5.64 0.68
N GLU A 17 -2.72 -6.07 1.40
CA GLU A 17 -3.79 -6.88 0.83
C GLU A 17 -4.54 -6.12 -0.24
N THR A 18 -4.83 -4.85 0.01
CA THR A 18 -5.50 -3.99 -0.97
C THR A 18 -4.64 -3.84 -2.22
N ALA A 19 -3.34 -3.61 -2.05
CA ALA A 19 -2.42 -3.47 -3.17
C ALA A 19 -2.39 -4.76 -4.02
N ALA A 20 -2.32 -5.91 -3.36
CA ALA A 20 -2.31 -7.20 -4.06
C ALA A 20 -3.63 -7.44 -4.80
N ASP A 21 -4.74 -7.10 -4.16
CA ASP A 21 -6.07 -7.26 -4.75
C ASP A 21 -6.24 -6.36 -5.97
N LEU A 22 -5.80 -5.11 -5.87
CA LEU A 22 -5.87 -4.19 -7.00
C LEU A 22 -5.06 -4.69 -8.19
N ARG A 23 -3.87 -5.21 -7.91
CA ARG A 23 -2.99 -5.74 -8.95
C ARG A 23 -3.63 -6.93 -9.64
N GLU A 24 -4.24 -7.81 -8.86
CA GLU A 24 -4.89 -9.00 -9.39
C GLU A 24 -6.12 -8.63 -10.23
N ARG A 25 -6.95 -7.71 -9.72
CA ARG A 25 -8.14 -7.26 -10.44
C ARG A 25 -7.78 -6.57 -11.75
N TRP A 26 -6.72 -5.78 -11.72
CA TRP A 26 -6.25 -5.12 -12.94
C TRP A 26 -5.78 -6.14 -13.97
N SER A 27 -5.01 -7.14 -13.54
CA SER A 27 -4.52 -8.19 -14.44
C SER A 27 -5.68 -8.96 -15.07
N ALA A 28 -6.69 -9.29 -14.26
CA ALA A 28 -7.87 -9.99 -14.76
C ALA A 28 -8.65 -9.13 -15.76
N ALA A 29 -8.83 -7.86 -15.45
CA ALA A 29 -9.52 -6.93 -16.32
C ALA A 29 -8.78 -6.73 -17.63
N ALA A 30 -7.45 -6.64 -17.57
CA ALA A 30 -6.62 -6.46 -18.75
C ALA A 30 -6.73 -7.66 -19.69
N ARG A 31 -6.79 -8.86 -19.13
CA ARG A 31 -6.95 -10.08 -19.93
C ARG A 31 -8.30 -10.14 -20.64
N GLY A 32 -9.33 -9.56 -20.04
CA GLY A 32 -10.67 -9.58 -20.61
C GLY A 32 -10.96 -8.46 -21.58
N ARG A 33 -10.00 -7.55 -21.82
CA ARG A 33 -10.25 -6.34 -22.59
C ARG A 33 -9.91 -6.42 -24.06
N ALA A 34 -9.46 -7.54 -24.56
CA ALA A 34 -9.12 -7.67 -25.97
C ALA A 34 -10.40 -7.49 -26.79
N VAL A 35 -10.49 -6.37 -27.53
CA VAL A 35 -11.63 -6.09 -28.38
C VAL A 35 -11.21 -6.40 -29.83
N PRO A 36 -11.91 -7.31 -30.52
CA PRO A 36 -11.56 -7.64 -31.90
C PRO A 36 -11.77 -6.43 -32.82
N SER A 37 -10.79 -6.17 -33.67
CA SER A 37 -10.88 -5.07 -34.64
C SER A 37 -12.15 -5.08 -35.47
N PRO A 38 -12.66 -6.23 -35.93
CA PRO A 38 -13.86 -6.23 -36.77
C PRO A 38 -15.09 -5.64 -36.11
N ALA A 39 -15.11 -5.57 -34.78
CA ALA A 39 -16.26 -5.00 -34.07
C ALA A 39 -16.37 -3.48 -34.24
N TRP A 40 -15.38 -2.83 -34.82
CA TRP A 40 -15.28 -1.38 -34.82
C TRP A 40 -15.58 -0.72 -36.15
N GLY A 41 -15.95 -1.48 -37.17
CA GLY A 41 -16.38 -0.95 -38.45
C GLY A 41 -15.22 -0.53 -39.35
N ASP A 42 -15.16 0.77 -39.67
CA ASP A 42 -14.17 1.34 -40.57
C ASP A 42 -12.74 1.15 -40.02
N GLN A 43 -11.81 0.71 -40.88
CA GLN A 43 -10.44 0.42 -40.50
C GLN A 43 -9.70 1.61 -39.90
N THR A 44 -9.88 2.80 -40.49
CA THR A 44 -9.20 3.98 -39.99
C THR A 44 -9.70 4.36 -38.63
N SER A 45 -11.01 4.38 -38.46
CA SER A 45 -11.63 4.67 -37.16
C SER A 45 -11.27 3.60 -36.12
N ALA A 46 -11.24 2.34 -36.56
CA ALA A 46 -10.88 1.24 -35.68
C ALA A 46 -9.44 1.37 -35.18
N ALA A 47 -8.52 1.74 -36.10
CA ALA A 47 -7.12 1.92 -35.73
C ALA A 47 -6.95 3.06 -34.74
N GLN A 48 -7.64 4.21 -34.99
CA GLN A 48 -7.58 5.36 -34.10
C GLN A 48 -8.15 5.04 -32.74
N LEU A 49 -9.28 4.34 -32.71
CA LEU A 49 -9.93 3.96 -31.46
C LEU A 49 -9.09 2.96 -30.67
N SER A 50 -8.47 2.01 -31.39
CA SER A 50 -7.59 1.02 -30.77
C SER A 50 -6.39 1.71 -30.12
N ALA A 51 -5.77 2.66 -30.83
CA ALA A 51 -4.62 3.39 -30.28
C ALA A 51 -5.03 4.21 -29.07
N ALA A 52 -6.19 4.87 -29.11
CA ALA A 52 -6.68 5.63 -27.98
C ALA A 52 -6.96 4.73 -26.78
N TYR A 53 -7.55 3.58 -27.05
CA TYR A 53 -7.84 2.60 -26.01
C TYR A 53 -6.56 2.09 -25.36
N ASP A 54 -5.55 1.76 -26.19
CA ASP A 54 -4.27 1.29 -25.69
C ASP A 54 -3.57 2.35 -24.84
N GLN A 55 -3.63 3.61 -25.28
CA GLN A 55 -3.05 4.72 -24.52
C GLN A 55 -3.75 4.88 -23.17
N ALA A 56 -5.08 4.82 -23.17
CA ALA A 56 -5.85 4.95 -21.95
C ALA A 56 -5.55 3.79 -20.99
N THR A 57 -5.44 2.58 -21.53
CA THR A 57 -5.13 1.40 -20.72
C THR A 57 -3.73 1.50 -20.13
N THR A 58 -2.76 1.95 -20.92
CA THR A 58 -1.40 2.14 -20.44
C THR A 58 -1.35 3.19 -19.34
N ALA A 59 -2.04 4.31 -19.54
CA ALA A 59 -2.08 5.38 -18.55
C ALA A 59 -2.73 4.90 -17.24
N ALA A 60 -3.83 4.16 -17.36
CA ALA A 60 -4.52 3.62 -16.19
C ALA A 60 -3.63 2.61 -15.46
N GLY A 61 -2.91 1.77 -16.21
CA GLY A 61 -1.98 0.81 -15.64
C GLY A 61 -0.85 1.49 -14.87
N SER A 62 -0.31 2.58 -15.44
CA SER A 62 0.74 3.34 -14.77
C SER A 62 0.23 4.00 -13.50
N ALA A 63 -0.98 4.56 -13.54
CA ALA A 63 -1.59 5.17 -12.36
C ALA A 63 -1.81 4.14 -11.27
N LEU A 64 -2.27 2.94 -11.66
CA LEU A 64 -2.49 1.86 -10.70
C LEU A 64 -1.17 1.39 -10.09
N ALA A 65 -0.12 1.26 -10.91
CA ALA A 65 1.20 0.87 -10.42
C ALA A 65 1.71 1.87 -9.40
N ALA A 66 1.50 3.17 -9.66
CA ALA A 66 1.91 4.22 -8.73
C ALA A 66 1.11 4.12 -7.42
N LEU A 67 -0.19 3.84 -7.52
CA LEU A 67 -1.02 3.67 -6.33
C LEU A 67 -0.59 2.47 -5.51
N VAL A 68 -0.32 1.34 -6.16
CA VAL A 68 0.15 0.12 -5.48
C VAL A 68 1.47 0.41 -4.77
N ALA A 69 2.39 1.08 -5.45
CA ALA A 69 3.68 1.43 -4.86
C ALA A 69 3.49 2.34 -3.64
N ALA A 70 2.57 3.31 -3.73
CA ALA A 70 2.28 4.20 -2.62
C ALA A 70 1.70 3.44 -1.43
N LEU A 71 0.81 2.49 -1.70
CA LEU A 71 0.22 1.66 -0.64
C LEU A 71 1.30 0.82 0.05
N GLN A 72 2.24 0.27 -0.72
CA GLN A 72 3.33 -0.52 -0.16
C GLN A 72 4.27 0.33 0.68
N LEU A 73 4.61 1.53 0.19
CA LEU A 73 5.43 2.46 0.97
C LEU A 73 4.72 2.87 2.25
N GLY A 74 3.42 3.13 2.16
CA GLY A 74 2.62 3.47 3.33
C GLY A 74 2.58 2.32 4.34
N ALA A 75 2.46 1.09 3.85
CA ALA A 75 2.47 -0.08 4.72
C ALA A 75 3.81 -0.23 5.44
N ASP A 76 4.91 -0.05 4.71
CA ASP A 76 6.25 -0.12 5.30
C ASP A 76 6.43 0.98 6.36
N ALA A 77 5.94 2.18 6.08
CA ALA A 77 6.01 3.28 7.02
C ALA A 77 5.20 3.00 8.29
N LEU A 78 4.05 2.34 8.14
CA LEU A 78 3.23 1.97 9.30
C LEU A 78 3.93 0.94 10.18
N VAL A 79 4.59 -0.03 9.56
CA VAL A 79 5.35 -1.04 10.31
C VAL A 79 6.52 -0.37 11.05
N GLU A 80 7.22 0.52 10.37
CA GLU A 80 8.34 1.25 10.96
C GLU A 80 7.86 2.11 12.14
N ALA A 81 6.72 2.77 11.97
CA ALA A 81 6.13 3.57 13.04
C ALA A 81 5.75 2.69 14.24
N ALA A 82 5.22 1.49 13.97
CA ALA A 82 4.87 0.55 15.03
C ALA A 82 6.11 0.11 15.80
N GLU A 83 7.20 -0.14 15.09
CA GLU A 83 8.47 -0.51 15.73
C GLU A 83 9.01 0.63 16.59
N ASP A 84 8.90 1.87 16.10
CA ASP A 84 9.35 3.04 16.83
C ASP A 84 8.55 3.24 18.12
N VAL A 85 7.23 3.04 18.04
CA VAL A 85 6.36 3.15 19.22
C VAL A 85 6.72 2.08 20.23
N THR A 86 6.92 0.86 19.78
CA THR A 86 7.30 -0.25 20.67
C THR A 86 8.63 0.03 21.34
N THR A 87 9.63 0.50 20.57
CA THR A 87 10.93 0.84 21.11
C THR A 87 10.83 1.95 22.14
N ALA A 88 10.05 2.98 21.84
CA ALA A 88 9.86 4.11 22.77
C ALA A 88 9.20 3.64 24.06
N ASP A 89 8.19 2.77 23.96
CA ASP A 89 7.52 2.22 25.13
C ASP A 89 8.46 1.39 25.98
N GLU A 90 9.29 0.57 25.35
CA GLU A 90 10.28 -0.23 26.05
C GLU A 90 11.31 0.64 26.75
N SER A 91 11.78 1.67 26.09
CA SER A 91 12.74 2.61 26.69
C SER A 91 12.14 3.33 27.88
N SER A 92 10.89 3.76 27.75
CA SER A 92 10.18 4.42 28.85
C SER A 92 10.01 3.49 30.03
N ALA A 93 9.66 2.24 29.75
CA ALA A 93 9.50 1.23 30.82
C ALA A 93 10.82 1.00 31.54
N GLN A 94 11.92 0.95 30.79
CA GLN A 94 13.23 0.77 31.41
C GLN A 94 13.61 1.95 32.29
N LEU A 95 13.32 3.16 31.84
CA LEU A 95 13.61 4.36 32.63
C LEU A 95 12.82 4.35 33.92
N LEU A 96 11.57 3.91 33.89
CA LEU A 96 10.74 3.85 35.08
C LEU A 96 11.18 2.73 36.04
N ARG A 97 11.87 1.73 35.54
CA ARG A 97 12.35 0.61 36.37
C ARG A 97 13.72 0.80 36.95
N VAL A 98 14.44 1.80 36.50
CA VAL A 98 15.78 2.05 37.06
C VAL A 98 15.59 2.37 38.52
N PRO A 99 16.20 1.59 39.33
CA PRO A 99 16.10 1.80 40.75
C PRO A 99 16.96 2.95 41.15
N GLY A 100 16.68 3.43 41.12
CA GLY A 100 17.39 4.05 41.37
C GLY A 100 16.93 4.28 41.65
N GLY A 101 16.62 3.88 41.22
CA GLY A 101 16.38 4.04 41.30
C GLY A 101 16.02 3.50 41.86
N HIS A 102 16.24 2.76 41.89
CA HIS A 102 16.05 2.44 42.44
C HIS A 102 15.86 2.56 43.30
N GLY A 103 15.75 2.69 43.46
CA GLY A 103 15.61 2.92 44.15
C GLY A 103 15.29 3.15 44.79
N ARG A 104 15.07 3.43 44.78
CA ARG A 104 14.91 3.88 45.26
C ARG A 104 14.72 4.11 46.08
N GLY A 105 14.60 4.14 46.27
CA GLY A 105 14.63 4.39 46.79
C GLY A 105 15.01 4.47 47.40
N ARG A 106 15.39 4.44 47.36
CA ARG A 106 16.03 4.58 47.72
C ARG A 106 16.29 5.24 48.23
N SER A 107 16.21 5.39 48.26
CA SER A 107 16.58 5.99 48.76
C SER A 107 16.92 6.54 49.19
#